data_ee80ef1e036a729219cbe9e461be3e6b
#
_entry.id   ee80ef1e036a729219cbe9e461be3e6b
#
_cell.length_a   1.000
_cell.length_b   1.000
_cell.length_c   1.000
_cell.angle_alpha   90.00
_cell.angle_beta   90.00
_cell.angle_gamma   90.00
#
_symmetry.space_group_name_H-M   'P 1'
#
loop_
_entity.id
_entity.type
_entity.pdbx_description
1 polymer ?
#
loop_
_entity_poly.entity_id
_entity_poly.type
_entity_poly.pdbx_seq_one_letter_code
_entity_poly.pdbx_strand_id
1 'polypeptide(L)'
;IMFLDKVPDSAAVDEAVKLSKRYGRSDKFVNAVLRNYLRGQEQIVWPDREQDVIQYLAVQYSFPVWMVQRFVQQYGAEQAEQLCQWFNQPAALWIRTNTLMISRKVLKEQLEQKGIAVEESRYTPEGLKILSAVNLHQLEEFQQGLFTVQDESSMLVALAAEPMPGQRVLDVCSAPGGKATHMAQLMKDDGVICACDIHQHRLDLIRENCKRLGMESGACY
;
A
#
# COMPACT_ATOMS: atom_id res chain seq x y z
N ILE A 1 8.40 -19.55 0.61
CA ILE A 1 8.27 -20.43 1.80
C ILE A 1 9.60 -21.08 2.12
N MET A 2 10.31 -21.63 1.14
CA MET A 2 11.61 -22.29 1.34
C MET A 2 12.72 -21.39 1.89
N PHE A 3 12.60 -20.07 1.76
CA PHE A 3 13.56 -19.10 2.30
C PHE A 3 13.14 -18.50 3.65
N LEU A 4 12.07 -18.98 4.27
CA LEU A 4 11.54 -18.37 5.50
C LEU A 4 12.02 -19.03 6.78
N ASP A 5 12.86 -20.05 6.73
CA ASP A 5 13.45 -20.78 7.85
C ASP A 5 12.49 -21.21 9.00
N LYS A 6 11.20 -20.92 8.82
CA LYS A 6 10.13 -21.19 9.80
C LYS A 6 9.34 -22.46 9.50
N VAL A 7 9.49 -22.99 8.29
CA VAL A 7 8.75 -24.16 7.81
C VAL A 7 9.76 -25.15 7.23
N PRO A 8 9.81 -26.40 7.71
CA PRO A 8 10.67 -27.41 7.13
C PRO A 8 10.37 -27.62 5.64
N ASP A 9 11.41 -27.82 4.82
CA ASP A 9 11.30 -27.99 3.36
C ASP A 9 10.31 -29.08 2.95
N SER A 10 10.32 -30.20 3.67
CA SER A 10 9.38 -31.30 3.43
C SER A 10 7.93 -30.89 3.62
N ALA A 11 7.64 -30.08 4.64
CA ALA A 11 6.30 -29.58 4.90
C ALA A 11 5.88 -28.55 3.84
N ALA A 12 6.80 -27.67 3.42
CA ALA A 12 6.56 -26.70 2.36
C ALA A 12 6.22 -27.39 1.03
N VAL A 13 6.95 -28.45 0.67
CA VAL A 13 6.69 -29.26 -0.55
C VAL A 13 5.33 -29.96 -0.45
N ASP A 14 5.03 -30.58 0.70
CA ASP A 14 3.77 -31.29 0.94
C ASP A 14 2.55 -30.37 0.78
N GLU A 15 2.59 -29.18 1.38
CA GLU A 15 1.50 -28.20 1.28
C GLU A 15 1.33 -27.67 -0.16
N ALA A 16 2.44 -27.39 -0.85
CA ALA A 16 2.39 -27.00 -2.26
C ALA A 16 1.77 -28.08 -3.15
N VAL A 17 2.12 -29.35 -2.92
CA VAL A 17 1.53 -30.51 -3.63
C VAL A 17 0.05 -30.67 -3.29
N LYS A 18 -0.38 -30.52 -2.03
CA LYS A 18 -1.79 -30.54 -1.62
C LYS A 18 -2.60 -29.44 -2.30
N LEU A 19 -2.07 -28.20 -2.33
CA LEU A 19 -2.70 -27.10 -3.04
C LEU A 19 -2.83 -27.36 -4.53
N SER A 20 -1.78 -27.89 -5.16
CA SER A 20 -1.82 -28.25 -6.59
C SER A 20 -2.84 -29.34 -6.91
N LYS A 21 -3.02 -30.34 -6.02
CA LYS A 21 -4.09 -31.36 -6.17
C LYS A 21 -5.48 -30.74 -6.08
N ARG A 22 -5.67 -29.75 -5.21
CA ARG A 22 -6.97 -29.13 -4.99
C ARG A 22 -7.39 -28.18 -6.13
N TYR A 23 -6.43 -27.41 -6.68
CA TYR A 23 -6.72 -26.34 -7.62
C TYR A 23 -6.25 -26.58 -9.07
N GLY A 24 -5.40 -27.61 -9.27
CA GLY A 24 -4.88 -27.90 -10.59
C GLY A 24 -4.40 -29.30 -10.75
N ARG A 25 -4.48 -30.12 -11.55
CA ARG A 25 -4.02 -31.54 -11.67
C ARG A 25 -2.51 -31.68 -11.93
N SER A 26 -1.69 -30.76 -11.36
CA SER A 26 -0.25 -30.67 -11.65
C SER A 26 0.64 -31.11 -10.48
N ASP A 27 0.09 -31.87 -9.53
CA ASP A 27 0.78 -32.27 -8.31
C ASP A 27 2.10 -33.01 -8.55
N LYS A 28 2.17 -33.90 -9.53
CA LYS A 28 3.40 -34.60 -9.88
C LYS A 28 4.48 -33.67 -10.40
N PHE A 29 4.10 -32.70 -11.24
CA PHE A 29 5.01 -31.69 -11.76
C PHE A 29 5.52 -30.78 -10.64
N VAL A 30 4.62 -30.24 -9.81
CA VAL A 30 4.99 -29.39 -8.65
C VAL A 30 5.94 -30.13 -7.73
N ASN A 31 5.63 -31.39 -7.36
CA ASN A 31 6.50 -32.21 -6.53
C ASN A 31 7.88 -32.43 -7.16
N ALA A 32 7.93 -32.74 -8.47
CA ALA A 32 9.20 -32.94 -9.19
C ALA A 32 10.06 -31.68 -9.20
N VAL A 33 9.48 -30.51 -9.50
CA VAL A 33 10.19 -29.22 -9.53
C VAL A 33 10.74 -28.89 -8.16
N LEU A 34 9.91 -28.94 -7.11
CA LEU A 34 10.32 -28.57 -5.77
C LEU A 34 11.38 -29.50 -5.19
N ARG A 35 11.24 -30.82 -5.39
CA ARG A 35 12.28 -31.78 -4.98
C ARG A 35 13.59 -31.63 -5.77
N ASN A 36 13.51 -31.29 -7.06
CA ASN A 36 14.71 -31.03 -7.85
C ASN A 36 15.41 -29.77 -7.37
N TYR A 37 14.66 -28.73 -7.06
CA TYR A 37 15.20 -27.49 -6.44
C TYR A 37 15.95 -27.81 -5.14
N LEU A 38 15.32 -28.54 -4.19
CA LEU A 38 15.92 -28.90 -2.92
C LEU A 38 17.23 -29.72 -3.06
N ARG A 39 17.31 -30.58 -4.08
CA ARG A 39 18.54 -31.35 -4.33
C ARG A 39 19.66 -30.53 -4.95
N GLY A 40 19.31 -29.48 -5.68
CA GLY A 40 20.25 -28.62 -6.39
C GLY A 40 20.54 -27.28 -5.74
N GLN A 41 19.91 -26.96 -4.59
CA GLN A 41 20.01 -25.63 -4.02
C GLN A 41 21.43 -25.22 -3.62
N GLU A 42 22.28 -26.16 -3.21
CA GLU A 42 23.70 -25.92 -2.91
C GLU A 42 24.54 -25.61 -4.17
N GLN A 43 24.04 -25.96 -5.35
CA GLN A 43 24.72 -25.71 -6.63
C GLN A 43 24.29 -24.36 -7.25
N ILE A 44 23.35 -23.66 -6.64
CA ILE A 44 22.89 -22.36 -7.14
C ILE A 44 24.00 -21.33 -6.88
N VAL A 45 24.55 -20.81 -7.97
CA VAL A 45 25.51 -19.71 -7.91
C VAL A 45 24.71 -18.40 -7.83
N TRP A 46 24.78 -17.77 -6.67
CA TRP A 46 24.18 -16.45 -6.48
C TRP A 46 25.08 -15.36 -7.04
N PRO A 47 24.52 -14.27 -7.59
CA PRO A 47 25.32 -13.14 -8.04
C PRO A 47 26.19 -12.59 -6.91
N ASP A 48 27.46 -12.32 -7.22
CA ASP A 48 28.39 -11.70 -6.30
C ASP A 48 28.28 -10.16 -6.39
N ARG A 49 28.14 -9.51 -5.25
CA ARG A 49 27.99 -8.06 -5.15
C ARG A 49 29.21 -7.31 -5.73
N GLU A 50 30.42 -7.86 -5.55
CA GLU A 50 31.65 -7.21 -6.02
C GLU A 50 31.83 -7.36 -7.53
N GLN A 51 31.29 -8.41 -8.14
CA GLN A 51 31.36 -8.65 -9.58
C GLN A 51 30.27 -7.92 -10.36
N ASP A 52 29.02 -7.98 -9.88
CA ASP A 52 27.86 -7.33 -10.51
C ASP A 52 26.83 -6.92 -9.46
N VAL A 53 26.98 -5.71 -8.96
CA VAL A 53 26.08 -5.14 -7.94
C VAL A 53 24.62 -5.06 -8.43
N ILE A 54 24.40 -4.85 -9.74
CA ILE A 54 23.05 -4.73 -10.29
C ILE A 54 22.34 -6.08 -10.26
N GLN A 55 22.99 -7.13 -10.73
CA GLN A 55 22.46 -8.49 -10.68
C GLN A 55 22.31 -8.97 -9.24
N TYR A 56 23.26 -8.68 -8.38
CA TYR A 56 23.18 -9.00 -6.95
C TYR A 56 21.92 -8.39 -6.32
N LEU A 57 21.73 -7.08 -6.43
CA LEU A 57 20.57 -6.40 -5.85
C LEU A 57 19.25 -6.86 -6.48
N ALA A 58 19.22 -7.09 -7.79
CA ALA A 58 18.04 -7.57 -8.49
C ALA A 58 17.55 -8.92 -7.96
N VAL A 59 18.47 -9.86 -7.77
CA VAL A 59 18.18 -11.20 -7.25
C VAL A 59 17.89 -11.15 -5.75
N GLN A 60 18.77 -10.51 -4.97
CA GLN A 60 18.68 -10.44 -3.50
C GLN A 60 17.36 -9.82 -3.02
N TYR A 61 16.91 -8.77 -3.69
CA TYR A 61 15.70 -8.03 -3.30
C TYR A 61 14.49 -8.27 -4.21
N SER A 62 14.60 -9.17 -5.20
CA SER A 62 13.53 -9.53 -6.15
C SER A 62 13.00 -8.34 -6.97
N PHE A 63 13.92 -7.48 -7.44
CA PHE A 63 13.59 -6.38 -8.34
C PHE A 63 13.99 -6.67 -9.78
N PRO A 64 13.26 -6.14 -10.79
CA PRO A 64 13.71 -6.21 -12.18
C PRO A 64 15.06 -5.51 -12.36
N VAL A 65 15.95 -6.12 -13.15
CA VAL A 65 17.33 -5.62 -13.39
C VAL A 65 17.33 -4.16 -13.87
N TRP A 66 16.43 -3.80 -14.80
CA TRP A 66 16.32 -2.43 -15.34
C TRP A 66 15.99 -1.40 -14.26
N MET A 67 15.20 -1.78 -13.26
CA MET A 67 14.81 -0.90 -12.16
C MET A 67 15.99 -0.67 -11.21
N VAL A 68 16.67 -1.74 -10.83
CA VAL A 68 17.90 -1.65 -10.00
C VAL A 68 18.98 -0.84 -10.72
N GLN A 69 19.18 -1.07 -12.02
CA GLN A 69 20.12 -0.29 -12.82
C GLN A 69 19.80 1.23 -12.73
N ARG A 70 18.52 1.59 -12.80
CA ARG A 70 18.10 2.98 -12.68
C ARG A 70 18.34 3.55 -11.29
N PHE A 71 18.09 2.77 -10.24
CA PHE A 71 18.37 3.18 -8.86
C PHE A 71 19.87 3.39 -8.64
N VAL A 72 20.71 2.45 -9.11
CA VAL A 72 22.16 2.57 -9.00
C VAL A 72 22.71 3.77 -9.77
N GLN A 73 22.20 4.03 -10.99
CA GLN A 73 22.57 5.21 -11.77
C GLN A 73 22.19 6.53 -11.10
N GLN A 74 21.06 6.58 -10.43
CA GLN A 74 20.52 7.81 -9.85
C GLN A 74 21.05 8.08 -8.44
N TYR A 75 21.25 7.05 -7.63
CA TYR A 75 21.53 7.19 -6.20
C TYR A 75 22.87 6.55 -5.77
N GLY A 76 23.53 5.78 -6.65
CA GLY A 76 24.68 4.94 -6.30
C GLY A 76 24.26 3.62 -5.66
N ALA A 77 25.20 2.66 -5.58
CA ALA A 77 24.91 1.28 -5.18
C ALA A 77 24.38 1.16 -3.73
N GLU A 78 24.97 1.90 -2.79
CA GLU A 78 24.57 1.82 -1.38
C GLU A 78 23.15 2.33 -1.13
N GLN A 79 22.81 3.49 -1.70
CA GLN A 79 21.47 4.04 -1.55
C GLN A 79 20.42 3.22 -2.33
N ALA A 80 20.80 2.67 -3.50
CA ALA A 80 19.94 1.76 -4.24
C ALA A 80 19.62 0.49 -3.43
N GLU A 81 20.59 -0.06 -2.71
CA GLU A 81 20.38 -1.20 -1.82
C GLU A 81 19.43 -0.85 -0.68
N GLN A 82 19.65 0.29 0.01
CA GLN A 82 18.76 0.76 1.07
C GLN A 82 17.33 0.97 0.55
N LEU A 83 17.18 1.49 -0.67
CA LEU A 83 15.88 1.68 -1.30
C LEU A 83 15.18 0.35 -1.58
N CYS A 84 15.91 -0.65 -2.10
CA CYS A 84 15.38 -2.00 -2.30
C CYS A 84 14.95 -2.65 -0.97
N GLN A 85 15.76 -2.50 0.08
CA GLN A 85 15.44 -2.97 1.42
C GLN A 85 14.16 -2.30 1.95
N TRP A 86 14.05 -0.99 1.80
CA TRP A 86 12.89 -0.24 2.21
C TRP A 86 11.61 -0.70 1.52
N PHE A 87 11.64 -0.88 0.20
CA PHE A 87 10.47 -1.34 -0.56
C PHE A 87 10.02 -2.76 -0.19
N ASN A 88 10.91 -3.59 0.34
CA ASN A 88 10.59 -4.93 0.81
C ASN A 88 10.07 -4.97 2.26
N GLN A 89 10.05 -3.83 2.97
CA GLN A 89 9.42 -3.78 4.27
C GLN A 89 7.88 -3.82 4.15
N PRO A 90 7.18 -4.38 5.13
CA PRO A 90 5.74 -4.29 5.18
C PRO A 90 5.28 -2.82 5.09
N ALA A 91 4.33 -2.54 4.20
CA ALA A 91 3.78 -1.21 4.06
C ALA A 91 3.12 -0.77 5.38
N ALA A 92 3.44 0.44 5.81
CA ALA A 92 2.76 1.03 6.96
C ALA A 92 1.28 1.30 6.63
N LEU A 93 0.41 0.97 7.56
CA LEU A 93 -1.02 1.25 7.40
C LEU A 93 -1.31 2.65 7.91
N TRP A 94 -1.64 3.53 6.98
CA TRP A 94 -1.99 4.91 7.27
C TRP A 94 -3.48 5.17 7.07
N ILE A 95 -4.05 5.99 7.93
CA ILE A 95 -5.40 6.53 7.79
C ILE A 95 -5.35 8.06 7.83
N ARG A 96 -6.23 8.69 7.07
CA ARG A 96 -6.49 10.13 7.11
C ARG A 96 -7.78 10.38 7.89
N THR A 97 -7.70 11.19 8.92
CA THR A 97 -8.86 11.70 9.66
C THR A 97 -9.73 12.58 8.75
N ASN A 98 -11.02 12.38 8.76
CA ASN A 98 -11.96 13.28 8.13
C ASN A 98 -12.22 14.49 9.04
N THR A 99 -11.46 15.56 8.84
CA THR A 99 -11.51 16.76 9.69
C THR A 99 -12.77 17.60 9.51
N LEU A 100 -13.63 17.26 8.55
CA LEU A 100 -14.99 17.83 8.46
C LEU A 100 -15.91 17.29 9.56
N MET A 101 -15.61 16.10 10.09
CA MET A 101 -16.46 15.41 11.08
C MET A 101 -15.82 15.32 12.47
N ILE A 102 -14.49 15.12 12.55
CA ILE A 102 -13.80 14.85 13.81
C ILE A 102 -12.36 15.38 13.76
N SER A 103 -11.82 15.82 14.90
CA SER A 103 -10.42 16.16 14.98
C SER A 103 -9.52 14.91 15.07
N ARG A 104 -8.27 14.99 14.56
CA ARG A 104 -7.30 13.90 14.66
C ARG A 104 -7.10 13.43 16.11
N LYS A 105 -7.05 14.36 17.06
CA LYS A 105 -6.87 14.04 18.46
C LYS A 105 -8.01 13.18 19.00
N VAL A 106 -9.26 13.54 18.72
CA VAL A 106 -10.43 12.81 19.20
C VAL A 106 -10.53 11.44 18.53
N LEU A 107 -10.27 11.33 17.22
CA LEU A 107 -10.20 10.03 16.54
C LEU A 107 -9.13 9.13 17.15
N LYS A 108 -7.94 9.66 17.40
CA LYS A 108 -6.86 8.92 18.06
C LYS A 108 -7.30 8.37 19.42
N GLU A 109 -7.88 9.20 20.26
CA GLU A 109 -8.39 8.79 21.58
C GLU A 109 -9.46 7.69 21.48
N GLN A 110 -10.38 7.76 20.51
CA GLN A 110 -11.40 6.72 20.28
C GLN A 110 -10.77 5.39 19.85
N LEU A 111 -9.79 5.40 18.94
CA LEU A 111 -9.09 4.20 18.50
C LEU A 111 -8.27 3.57 19.63
N GLU A 112 -7.55 4.38 20.42
CA GLU A 112 -6.77 3.92 21.57
C GLU A 112 -7.66 3.30 22.66
N GLN A 113 -8.85 3.86 22.92
CA GLN A 113 -9.84 3.27 23.83
C GLN A 113 -10.33 1.87 23.39
N LYS A 114 -10.29 1.59 22.09
CA LYS A 114 -10.58 0.27 21.51
C LYS A 114 -9.37 -0.66 21.48
N GLY A 115 -8.24 -0.24 22.05
CA GLY A 115 -6.98 -1.01 22.08
C GLY A 115 -6.19 -0.98 20.78
N ILE A 116 -6.51 -0.05 19.86
CA ILE A 116 -5.81 0.11 18.59
C ILE A 116 -4.68 1.13 18.81
N ALA A 117 -3.43 0.66 18.77
CA ALA A 117 -2.28 1.53 18.90
C ALA A 117 -2.10 2.36 17.61
N VAL A 118 -1.95 3.67 17.77
CA VAL A 118 -1.77 4.62 16.66
C VAL A 118 -0.66 5.63 16.94
N GLU A 119 -0.03 6.12 15.88
CA GLU A 119 1.01 7.15 15.92
C GLU A 119 0.60 8.31 15.01
N GLU A 120 0.83 9.54 15.45
CA GLU A 120 0.54 10.73 14.65
C GLU A 120 1.60 10.93 13.56
N SER A 121 1.16 11.28 12.34
CA SER A 121 2.07 11.69 11.30
C SER A 121 2.81 12.97 11.69
N ARG A 122 4.10 13.02 11.32
CA ARG A 122 4.92 14.23 11.42
C ARG A 122 4.77 15.15 10.22
N TYR A 123 4.27 14.64 9.10
CA TYR A 123 4.23 15.34 7.82
C TYR A 123 2.82 15.77 7.43
N THR A 124 1.81 15.10 7.93
CA THR A 124 0.41 15.38 7.58
C THR A 124 -0.42 15.63 8.86
N PRO A 125 -1.11 16.78 8.95
CA PRO A 125 -1.89 17.13 10.13
C PRO A 125 -3.04 16.16 10.44
N GLU A 126 -3.58 15.49 9.43
CA GLU A 126 -4.73 14.57 9.53
C GLU A 126 -4.31 13.10 9.65
N GLY A 127 -3.02 12.80 9.39
CA GLY A 127 -2.53 11.43 9.27
C GLY A 127 -2.33 10.73 10.61
N LEU A 128 -2.80 9.47 10.68
CA LEU A 128 -2.51 8.53 11.76
C LEU A 128 -1.98 7.23 11.18
N LYS A 129 -0.89 6.71 11.76
CA LYS A 129 -0.34 5.40 11.46
C LYS A 129 -0.95 4.37 12.38
N ILE A 130 -1.48 3.30 11.85
CA ILE A 130 -1.98 2.18 12.62
C ILE A 130 -0.84 1.21 12.92
N LEU A 131 -0.62 0.90 14.18
CA LEU A 131 0.45 0.01 14.63
C LEU A 131 -0.06 -1.39 15.00
N SER A 132 -1.38 -1.55 15.13
CA SER A 132 -2.03 -2.80 15.48
C SER A 132 -2.56 -3.53 14.25
N ALA A 133 -2.58 -4.87 14.29
CA ALA A 133 -3.31 -5.66 13.30
C ALA A 133 -4.82 -5.53 13.54
N VAL A 134 -5.52 -4.83 12.66
CA VAL A 134 -6.95 -4.56 12.79
C VAL A 134 -7.65 -4.57 11.42
N ASN A 135 -8.89 -5.06 11.40
CA ASN A 135 -9.75 -4.93 10.23
C ASN A 135 -10.49 -3.58 10.29
N LEU A 136 -9.91 -2.57 9.63
CA LEU A 136 -10.44 -1.20 9.65
C LEU A 136 -11.87 -1.10 9.12
N HIS A 137 -12.26 -1.94 8.15
CA HIS A 137 -13.61 -1.91 7.56
C HIS A 137 -14.71 -2.32 8.54
N GLN A 138 -14.37 -3.02 9.62
CA GLN A 138 -15.33 -3.42 10.67
C GLN A 138 -15.48 -2.37 11.78
N LEU A 139 -14.64 -1.34 11.78
CA LEU A 139 -14.74 -0.27 12.77
C LEU A 139 -15.91 0.66 12.47
N GLU A 140 -16.66 1.01 13.50
CA GLU A 140 -17.76 1.98 13.39
C GLU A 140 -17.28 3.32 12.87
N GLU A 141 -16.12 3.78 13.32
CA GLU A 141 -15.48 5.03 12.89
C GLU A 141 -15.22 5.05 11.37
N PHE A 142 -14.84 3.90 10.78
CA PHE A 142 -14.70 3.78 9.34
C PHE A 142 -16.06 3.85 8.63
N GLN A 143 -17.04 3.11 9.13
CA GLN A 143 -18.40 3.07 8.56
C GLN A 143 -19.09 4.43 8.64
N GLN A 144 -18.86 5.17 9.72
CA GLN A 144 -19.36 6.54 9.92
C GLN A 144 -18.58 7.59 9.10
N GLY A 145 -17.51 7.20 8.40
CA GLY A 145 -16.73 8.13 7.58
C GLY A 145 -15.80 9.06 8.38
N LEU A 146 -15.47 8.73 9.63
CA LEU A 146 -14.58 9.54 10.45
C LEU A 146 -13.12 9.50 9.99
N PHE A 147 -12.77 8.49 9.20
CA PHE A 147 -11.47 8.37 8.54
C PHE A 147 -11.55 7.57 7.24
N THR A 148 -10.48 7.64 6.47
CA THR A 148 -10.27 6.79 5.29
C THR A 148 -8.84 6.24 5.27
N VAL A 149 -8.64 5.07 4.61
CA VAL A 149 -7.30 4.53 4.38
C VAL A 149 -6.64 5.35 3.27
N GLN A 150 -5.50 5.92 3.56
CA GLN A 150 -4.70 6.66 2.59
C GLN A 150 -3.24 6.66 3.03
N ASP A 151 -2.33 6.36 2.11
CA ASP A 151 -0.90 6.45 2.34
C ASP A 151 -0.47 7.88 2.66
N GLU A 152 0.50 8.03 3.57
CA GLU A 152 0.99 9.34 4.02
C GLU A 152 1.53 10.19 2.85
N SER A 153 2.25 9.58 1.92
CA SER A 153 2.77 10.26 0.73
C SER A 153 1.65 10.78 -0.17
N SER A 154 0.53 10.04 -0.24
CA SER A 154 -0.66 10.46 -0.97
C SER A 154 -1.41 11.61 -0.30
N MET A 155 -1.32 11.74 1.03
CA MET A 155 -1.86 12.90 1.76
C MET A 155 -1.07 14.17 1.42
N LEU A 156 0.25 14.08 1.30
CA LEU A 156 1.12 15.21 0.94
C LEU A 156 0.74 15.85 -0.41
N VAL A 157 0.20 15.08 -1.35
CA VAL A 157 -0.23 15.62 -2.66
C VAL A 157 -1.32 16.68 -2.51
N ALA A 158 -2.34 16.42 -1.69
CA ALA A 158 -3.40 17.39 -1.47
C ALA A 158 -2.90 18.63 -0.69
N LEU A 159 -2.00 18.42 0.26
CA LEU A 159 -1.37 19.54 0.99
C LEU A 159 -0.51 20.40 0.07
N ALA A 160 0.26 19.79 -0.85
CA ALA A 160 1.08 20.53 -1.82
C ALA A 160 0.24 21.24 -2.89
N ALA A 161 -0.97 20.75 -3.18
CA ALA A 161 -1.90 21.41 -4.09
C ALA A 161 -2.57 22.65 -3.47
N GLU A 162 -2.60 22.76 -2.14
CA GLU A 162 -3.17 23.88 -1.37
C GLU A 162 -4.55 24.34 -1.87
N PRO A 163 -5.53 23.44 -2.05
CA PRO A 163 -6.83 23.83 -2.59
C PRO A 163 -7.60 24.72 -1.59
N MET A 164 -8.19 25.80 -2.10
CA MET A 164 -8.93 26.78 -1.30
C MET A 164 -10.45 26.62 -1.48
N PRO A 165 -11.26 26.91 -0.46
CA PRO A 165 -12.73 26.96 -0.59
C PRO A 165 -13.18 27.78 -1.82
N GLY A 166 -14.21 27.31 -2.52
CA GLY A 166 -14.75 27.92 -3.72
C GLY A 166 -14.00 27.58 -5.03
N GLN A 167 -12.86 26.93 -4.97
CA GLN A 167 -12.07 26.57 -6.16
C GLN A 167 -12.67 25.39 -6.95
N ARG A 168 -12.18 25.26 -8.19
CA ARG A 168 -12.45 24.11 -9.05
C ARG A 168 -11.16 23.30 -9.24
N VAL A 169 -11.20 22.03 -8.91
CA VAL A 169 -10.06 21.11 -8.99
C VAL A 169 -10.38 19.99 -9.98
N LEU A 170 -9.40 19.62 -10.80
CA LEU A 170 -9.47 18.48 -11.70
C LEU A 170 -8.50 17.40 -11.24
N ASP A 171 -9.02 16.22 -10.93
CA ASP A 171 -8.25 15.00 -10.64
C ASP A 171 -8.49 13.99 -11.77
N VAL A 172 -7.53 13.87 -12.68
CA VAL A 172 -7.66 13.07 -13.92
C VAL A 172 -7.45 11.57 -13.73
N CYS A 173 -6.94 11.13 -12.58
CA CYS A 173 -6.70 9.73 -12.22
C CYS A 173 -7.13 9.49 -10.77
N SER A 174 -8.41 9.75 -10.49
CA SER A 174 -8.89 9.98 -9.13
C SER A 174 -9.10 8.72 -8.31
N ALA A 175 -9.49 7.59 -8.94
CA ALA A 175 -9.91 6.41 -8.20
C ALA A 175 -8.81 5.82 -7.28
N PRO A 176 -9.19 5.39 -6.08
CA PRO A 176 -10.53 5.30 -5.48
C PRO A 176 -11.03 6.60 -4.80
N GLY A 177 -10.46 7.76 -5.08
CA GLY A 177 -10.91 9.05 -4.57
C GLY A 177 -10.14 9.58 -3.35
N GLY A 178 -9.03 8.95 -2.96
CA GLY A 178 -8.27 9.35 -1.78
C GLY A 178 -7.78 10.79 -1.83
N LYS A 179 -7.19 11.23 -2.97
CA LYS A 179 -6.70 12.61 -3.16
C LYS A 179 -7.86 13.59 -3.36
N ALA A 180 -8.84 13.24 -4.20
CA ALA A 180 -10.02 14.05 -4.44
C ALA A 180 -10.77 14.36 -3.13
N THR A 181 -11.07 13.35 -2.32
CA THR A 181 -11.74 13.54 -1.03
C THR A 181 -10.87 14.28 -0.01
N HIS A 182 -9.53 14.20 -0.11
CA HIS A 182 -8.65 15.01 0.74
C HIS A 182 -8.71 16.50 0.33
N MET A 183 -8.68 16.77 -0.97
CA MET A 183 -8.84 18.14 -1.47
C MET A 183 -10.21 18.73 -1.10
N ALA A 184 -11.30 17.94 -1.21
CA ALA A 184 -12.62 18.36 -0.72
C ALA A 184 -12.60 18.72 0.77
N GLN A 185 -11.94 17.90 1.59
CA GLN A 185 -11.77 18.15 3.02
C GLN A 185 -11.03 19.47 3.29
N LEU A 186 -9.91 19.74 2.58
CA LEU A 186 -9.15 20.98 2.73
C LEU A 186 -9.94 22.20 2.26
N MET A 187 -10.77 22.04 1.23
CA MET A 187 -11.71 23.06 0.75
C MET A 187 -12.93 23.24 1.67
N LYS A 188 -13.04 22.50 2.78
CA LYS A 188 -14.21 22.50 3.67
C LYS A 188 -15.52 22.11 2.97
N ASP A 189 -15.42 21.24 1.99
CA ASP A 189 -16.50 20.81 1.10
C ASP A 189 -17.19 21.97 0.33
N ASP A 190 -16.47 23.09 0.15
CA ASP A 190 -16.92 24.27 -0.59
C ASP A 190 -16.12 24.39 -1.87
N GLY A 191 -16.76 24.10 -3.02
CA GLY A 191 -16.15 24.15 -4.34
C GLY A 191 -16.57 23.02 -5.27
N VAL A 192 -15.76 22.72 -6.27
CA VAL A 192 -16.04 21.64 -7.23
C VAL A 192 -14.79 20.81 -7.47
N ILE A 193 -14.87 19.50 -7.25
CA ILE A 193 -13.83 18.56 -7.63
C ILE A 193 -14.34 17.68 -8.76
N CYS A 194 -13.74 17.85 -9.95
CA CYS A 194 -13.99 17.00 -11.09
C CYS A 194 -13.06 15.78 -11.01
N ALA A 195 -13.60 14.66 -10.56
CA ALA A 195 -12.87 13.41 -10.37
C ALA A 195 -13.09 12.48 -11.57
N CYS A 196 -12.02 12.18 -12.31
CA CYS A 196 -12.07 11.39 -13.53
C CYS A 196 -11.36 10.05 -13.35
N ASP A 197 -11.85 9.02 -14.02
CA ASP A 197 -11.15 7.74 -14.22
C ASP A 197 -11.63 7.11 -15.54
N ILE A 198 -10.76 6.36 -16.21
CA ILE A 198 -11.10 5.69 -17.48
C ILE A 198 -12.03 4.49 -17.29
N HIS A 199 -12.17 3.99 -16.07
CA HIS A 199 -12.97 2.80 -15.76
C HIS A 199 -14.20 3.16 -14.93
N GLN A 200 -15.40 2.87 -15.46
CA GLN A 200 -16.68 3.14 -14.78
C GLN A 200 -16.75 2.57 -13.36
N HIS A 201 -16.34 1.31 -13.17
CA HIS A 201 -16.36 0.68 -11.84
C HIS A 201 -15.48 1.39 -10.81
N ARG A 202 -14.46 2.11 -11.26
CA ARG A 202 -13.60 2.93 -10.40
C ARG A 202 -14.27 4.25 -10.01
N LEU A 203 -15.05 4.84 -10.89
CA LEU A 203 -15.86 6.02 -10.56
C LEU A 203 -16.88 5.71 -9.47
N ASP A 204 -17.44 4.49 -9.47
CA ASP A 204 -18.36 4.05 -8.43
C ASP A 204 -17.68 4.00 -7.05
N LEU A 205 -16.41 3.56 -6.97
CA LEU A 205 -15.63 3.61 -5.73
C LEU A 205 -15.43 5.05 -5.22
N ILE A 206 -15.23 6.02 -6.12
CA ILE A 206 -15.12 7.43 -5.73
C ILE A 206 -16.43 7.89 -5.12
N ARG A 207 -17.58 7.61 -5.77
CA ARG A 207 -18.91 7.99 -5.28
C ARG A 207 -19.20 7.38 -3.91
N GLU A 208 -18.90 6.09 -3.72
CA GLU A 208 -19.06 5.40 -2.45
C GLU A 208 -18.21 6.04 -1.34
N ASN A 209 -16.96 6.38 -1.62
CA ASN A 209 -16.08 7.04 -0.67
C ASN A 209 -16.56 8.47 -0.35
N CYS A 210 -16.96 9.25 -1.33
CA CYS A 210 -17.54 10.58 -1.10
C CYS A 210 -18.78 10.50 -0.20
N LYS A 211 -19.70 9.59 -0.52
CA LYS A 211 -20.93 9.37 0.27
C LYS A 211 -20.60 8.95 1.71
N ARG A 212 -19.67 8.00 1.90
CA ARG A 212 -19.27 7.54 3.24
C ARG A 212 -18.61 8.64 4.07
N LEU A 213 -17.83 9.50 3.43
CA LEU A 213 -17.14 10.63 4.07
C LEU A 213 -18.02 11.87 4.22
N GLY A 214 -19.27 11.83 3.75
CA GLY A 214 -20.21 12.97 3.85
C GLY A 214 -19.80 14.17 3.00
N MET A 215 -19.21 13.93 1.82
CA MET A 215 -18.73 14.99 0.91
C MET A 215 -19.65 15.13 -0.30
N GLU A 216 -20.07 16.35 -0.59
CA GLU A 216 -20.98 16.69 -1.69
C GLU A 216 -20.29 17.44 -2.85
N SER A 217 -19.12 18.01 -2.62
CA SER A 217 -18.38 18.82 -3.62
C SER A 217 -17.80 18.02 -4.81
N GLY A 218 -17.95 16.69 -4.81
CA GLY A 218 -17.39 15.81 -5.84
C GLY A 218 -18.31 15.55 -7.02
N ALA A 219 -17.92 16.00 -8.23
CA ALA A 219 -18.50 15.54 -9.50
C ALA A 219 -17.59 14.45 -10.10
N CYS A 220 -18.15 13.29 -10.46
CA CYS A 220 -17.41 12.16 -11.05
C CYS A 220 -17.74 12.02 -12.54
N TYR A 221 -16.72 11.92 -13.39
CA TYR A 221 -16.83 11.79 -14.85
C TYR A 221 -16.00 10.62 -15.35
#